data_5ffbe7648e42406001cacdaa5fe09df9
#
_entry.id   5ffbe7648e42406001cacdaa5fe09df9
#
_cell.length_a   1.000
_cell.length_b   1.000
_cell.length_c   1.000
_cell.angle_alpha   90.00
_cell.angle_beta   90.00
_cell.angle_gamma   90.00
#
_symmetry.space_group_name_H-M   'P 1'
#
loop_
_entity.id
_entity.type
_entity.pdbx_description
1 polymer ?
#
loop_
_entity_poly.entity_id
_entity_poly.type
_entity_poly.pdbx_seq_one_letter_code
_entity_poly.pdbx_strand_id
1 'polypeptide(L)'
;MREDPDREATSVNPSDVPNEGTEPDVGGIAVVPAKNSPSIEATVAALRRIRGVTRVVVVDDGSTDDTGVRALAAAAEVLALPVNRGKGAALGEAVLAHPDAPWYLLADADLAETAEHLTALVERLLVGDEELVVARFPPAGTQAGAGRIKALSAAAIRSTTGVEVLEPLSGQRAIDGATLRSLHPAPRFGVEVGMSIDALRAGARLAEVSLPLDHDHTGRGWAGRR
;
A
#
# COMPACT_ATOMS: atom_id res chain seq x y z
N MET A 1 42.43 -45.21 41.94
CA MET A 1 41.11 -44.59 42.24
C MET A 1 41.41 -43.32 42.99
N ARG A 2 41.51 -42.20 42.31
CA ARG A 2 41.62 -40.86 42.88
C ARG A 2 40.62 -39.98 42.13
N GLU A 3 39.65 -39.47 42.88
CA GLU A 3 38.63 -38.53 42.44
C GLU A 3 39.30 -37.16 42.19
N ASP A 4 38.98 -36.51 41.11
CA ASP A 4 39.38 -35.16 40.76
C ASP A 4 38.25 -34.20 41.19
N PRO A 5 38.53 -33.25 42.10
CA PRO A 5 37.49 -32.39 42.69
C PRO A 5 37.43 -30.98 42.09
N ASP A 6 37.75 -30.75 40.81
CA ASP A 6 37.69 -29.40 40.21
C ASP A 6 36.84 -29.38 38.92
N ARG A 7 35.49 -29.50 39.11
CA ARG A 7 34.54 -29.07 38.15
C ARG A 7 34.00 -27.71 38.58
N GLU A 8 34.72 -26.65 38.19
CA GLU A 8 34.19 -25.29 38.31
C GLU A 8 32.93 -25.14 37.45
N ALA A 9 31.83 -24.77 38.09
CA ALA A 9 30.59 -24.39 37.48
C ALA A 9 30.81 -23.03 36.78
N THR A 10 30.87 -23.01 35.44
CA THR A 10 30.88 -21.79 34.68
C THR A 10 29.57 -21.05 34.86
N SER A 11 29.57 -20.00 35.67
CA SER A 11 28.45 -19.08 35.80
C SER A 11 28.31 -18.28 34.52
N VAL A 12 27.28 -18.54 33.72
CA VAL A 12 26.88 -17.72 32.58
C VAL A 12 26.29 -16.43 33.14
N ASN A 13 26.96 -15.32 32.85
CA ASN A 13 26.50 -13.98 33.23
C ASN A 13 25.19 -13.67 32.46
N PRO A 14 24.13 -13.18 33.12
CA PRO A 14 22.87 -12.80 32.44
C PRO A 14 23.03 -11.73 31.36
N SER A 15 24.17 -11.04 31.28
CA SER A 15 24.49 -10.05 30.23
C SER A 15 25.07 -10.66 28.93
N ASP A 16 25.34 -11.98 28.90
CA ASP A 16 25.90 -12.66 27.72
C ASP A 16 24.85 -13.41 26.90
N VAL A 17 23.55 -13.20 27.17
CA VAL A 17 22.50 -13.63 26.27
C VAL A 17 22.56 -12.71 25.05
N PRO A 18 22.82 -13.24 23.84
CA PRO A 18 22.73 -12.41 22.64
C PRO A 18 21.31 -11.83 22.61
N ASN A 19 21.23 -10.51 22.55
CA ASN A 19 19.99 -9.81 22.30
C ASN A 19 19.44 -10.38 20.98
N GLU A 20 18.43 -11.24 21.07
CA GLU A 20 17.75 -11.79 19.90
C GLU A 20 17.30 -10.61 19.05
N GLY A 21 17.98 -10.48 17.89
CA GLY A 21 18.02 -9.33 17.07
C GLY A 21 16.66 -8.69 16.89
N THR A 22 16.53 -7.44 17.24
CA THR A 22 15.68 -6.52 16.51
C THR A 22 16.10 -6.67 15.04
N GLU A 23 15.36 -7.47 14.28
CA GLU A 23 15.39 -7.37 12.83
C GLU A 23 15.33 -5.88 12.51
N PRO A 24 16.16 -5.35 11.60
CA PRO A 24 16.09 -3.95 11.24
C PRO A 24 14.62 -3.69 10.92
N ASP A 25 14.03 -2.69 11.58
CA ASP A 25 12.66 -2.27 11.36
C ASP A 25 12.59 -1.79 9.90
N VAL A 26 12.33 -2.74 9.00
CA VAL A 26 12.25 -2.50 7.54
C VAL A 26 10.92 -1.84 7.29
N GLY A 27 10.72 -0.71 8.00
CA GLY A 27 9.49 0.02 8.02
C GLY A 27 9.25 0.74 6.71
N GLY A 28 8.11 0.46 6.10
CA GLY A 28 7.64 1.20 4.93
C GLY A 28 6.64 2.27 5.29
N ILE A 29 6.11 2.91 4.28
CA ILE A 29 5.11 3.96 4.41
C ILE A 29 3.81 3.61 3.70
N ALA A 30 2.68 3.99 4.32
CA ALA A 30 1.39 3.95 3.65
C ALA A 30 1.13 5.30 2.98
N VAL A 31 0.74 5.28 1.71
CA VAL A 31 0.43 6.48 0.92
C VAL A 31 -1.06 6.49 0.58
N VAL A 32 -1.73 7.57 0.94
CA VAL A 32 -3.18 7.73 0.78
C VAL A 32 -3.47 9.01 -0.01
N PRO A 33 -3.65 8.92 -1.34
CA PRO A 33 -4.20 10.04 -2.10
C PRO A 33 -5.64 10.31 -1.67
N ALA A 34 -5.93 11.52 -1.24
CA ALA A 34 -7.24 11.89 -0.70
C ALA A 34 -7.79 13.14 -1.36
N LYS A 35 -9.10 13.17 -1.55
CA LYS A 35 -9.84 14.37 -1.94
C LYS A 35 -11.27 14.32 -1.43
N ASN A 36 -11.60 15.24 -0.52
CA ASN A 36 -12.94 15.33 0.08
C ASN A 36 -13.39 13.94 0.61
N SER A 37 -12.54 13.35 1.48
CA SER A 37 -12.78 12.00 2.01
C SER A 37 -13.40 12.06 3.41
N PRO A 38 -14.63 11.61 3.60
CA PRO A 38 -15.28 11.56 4.91
C PRO A 38 -14.67 10.49 5.84
N SER A 39 -14.05 9.44 5.28
CA SER A 39 -13.52 8.29 6.03
C SER A 39 -12.03 8.39 6.33
N ILE A 40 -11.38 9.53 6.04
CA ILE A 40 -9.91 9.66 6.11
C ILE A 40 -9.34 9.32 7.48
N GLU A 41 -9.99 9.74 8.57
CA GLU A 41 -9.52 9.48 9.94
C GLU A 41 -9.49 7.98 10.26
N ALA A 42 -10.58 7.28 9.94
CA ALA A 42 -10.69 5.83 10.17
C ALA A 42 -9.67 5.07 9.32
N THR A 43 -9.50 5.47 8.05
CA THR A 43 -8.52 4.89 7.14
C THR A 43 -7.10 5.07 7.66
N VAL A 44 -6.72 6.28 8.07
CA VAL A 44 -5.40 6.56 8.67
C VAL A 44 -5.18 5.76 9.94
N ALA A 45 -6.17 5.74 10.84
CA ALA A 45 -6.08 4.98 12.09
C ALA A 45 -5.91 3.47 11.86
N ALA A 46 -6.58 2.90 10.85
CA ALA A 46 -6.43 1.51 10.47
C ALA A 46 -5.04 1.21 9.90
N LEU A 47 -4.55 2.04 8.96
CA LEU A 47 -3.23 1.88 8.35
C LEU A 47 -2.08 1.96 9.37
N ARG A 48 -2.21 2.82 10.38
CA ARG A 48 -1.20 2.95 11.44
C ARG A 48 -1.08 1.72 12.34
N ARG A 49 -2.08 0.84 12.35
CA ARG A 49 -2.02 -0.44 13.10
C ARG A 49 -1.33 -1.56 12.33
N ILE A 50 -1.07 -1.37 11.03
CA ILE A 50 -0.39 -2.37 10.20
C ILE A 50 1.08 -2.46 10.62
N ARG A 51 1.50 -3.66 11.00
CA ARG A 51 2.89 -3.92 11.40
C ARG A 51 3.83 -3.59 10.26
N GLY A 52 4.90 -2.83 10.56
CA GLY A 52 5.89 -2.39 9.60
C GLY A 52 5.52 -1.08 8.88
N VAL A 53 4.29 -0.56 9.01
CA VAL A 53 3.96 0.81 8.58
C VAL A 53 4.48 1.78 9.63
N THR A 54 5.56 2.48 9.33
CA THR A 54 6.18 3.46 10.23
C THR A 54 5.59 4.85 10.08
N ARG A 55 4.95 5.12 8.94
CA ARG A 55 4.37 6.42 8.60
C ARG A 55 3.17 6.26 7.67
N VAL A 56 2.14 7.06 7.88
CA VAL A 56 1.04 7.24 6.94
C VAL A 56 1.15 8.63 6.34
N VAL A 57 1.29 8.71 5.02
CA VAL A 57 1.38 9.96 4.25
C VAL A 57 0.07 10.14 3.49
N VAL A 58 -0.71 11.14 3.87
CA VAL A 58 -1.91 11.55 3.14
C VAL A 58 -1.53 12.66 2.17
N VAL A 59 -1.75 12.43 0.88
CA VAL A 59 -1.60 13.47 -0.13
C VAL A 59 -2.96 14.05 -0.41
N ASP A 60 -3.22 15.23 0.14
CA ASP A 60 -4.47 15.97 -0.07
C ASP A 60 -4.45 16.64 -1.44
N ASP A 61 -5.14 16.04 -2.40
CA ASP A 61 -5.17 16.46 -3.80
C ASP A 61 -6.19 17.58 -4.03
N GLY A 62 -6.02 18.67 -3.30
CA GLY A 62 -6.84 19.87 -3.39
C GLY A 62 -8.25 19.67 -2.87
N SER A 63 -8.41 19.16 -1.66
CA SER A 63 -9.71 19.10 -0.97
C SER A 63 -10.25 20.50 -0.71
N THR A 64 -11.57 20.61 -0.69
CA THR A 64 -12.31 21.83 -0.35
C THR A 64 -12.99 21.73 1.01
N ASP A 65 -12.90 20.59 1.65
CA ASP A 65 -13.36 20.29 3.00
C ASP A 65 -12.17 20.18 3.98
N ASP A 66 -12.42 19.69 5.18
CA ASP A 66 -11.45 19.54 6.26
C ASP A 66 -10.64 18.22 6.18
N THR A 67 -10.61 17.53 5.03
CA THR A 67 -9.92 16.22 4.85
C THR A 67 -8.47 16.27 5.35
N GLY A 68 -7.69 17.26 4.93
CA GLY A 68 -6.29 17.39 5.35
C GLY A 68 -6.15 17.62 6.86
N VAL A 69 -7.03 18.44 7.46
CA VAL A 69 -7.04 18.71 8.91
C VAL A 69 -7.35 17.43 9.69
N ARG A 70 -8.33 16.66 9.25
CA ARG A 70 -8.72 15.39 9.88
C ARG A 70 -7.62 14.33 9.74
N ALA A 71 -6.96 14.26 8.59
CA ALA A 71 -5.83 13.38 8.39
C ALA A 71 -4.68 13.69 9.37
N LEU A 72 -4.37 14.98 9.54
CA LEU A 72 -3.36 15.45 10.49
C LEU A 72 -3.75 15.11 11.94
N ALA A 73 -5.03 15.29 12.31
CA ALA A 73 -5.55 14.94 13.64
C ALA A 73 -5.46 13.43 13.91
N ALA A 74 -5.58 12.60 12.88
CA ALA A 74 -5.35 11.16 12.95
C ALA A 74 -3.86 10.78 12.96
N ALA A 75 -2.97 11.76 13.07
CA ALA A 75 -1.52 11.61 13.09
C ALA A 75 -0.93 11.03 11.78
N ALA A 76 -1.50 11.40 10.63
CA ALA A 76 -0.84 11.27 9.34
C ALA A 76 0.11 12.45 9.10
N GLU A 77 1.14 12.23 8.28
CA GLU A 77 1.81 13.32 7.58
C GLU A 77 0.93 13.76 6.41
N VAL A 78 0.78 15.06 6.21
CA VAL A 78 -0.09 15.60 5.15
C VAL A 78 0.73 16.41 4.16
N LEU A 79 0.68 16.00 2.89
CA LEU A 79 1.19 16.75 1.76
C LEU A 79 0.01 17.39 1.02
N ALA A 80 -0.18 18.69 1.19
CA ALA A 80 -1.29 19.41 0.59
C ALA A 80 -0.93 19.96 -0.80
N LEU A 81 -1.69 19.57 -1.81
CA LEU A 81 -1.58 20.12 -3.16
C LEU A 81 -2.56 21.28 -3.35
N PRO A 82 -2.14 22.38 -3.99
CA PRO A 82 -2.99 23.56 -4.14
C PRO A 82 -4.19 23.32 -5.07
N VAL A 83 -4.09 22.33 -5.95
CA VAL A 83 -5.12 21.96 -6.92
C VAL A 83 -5.12 20.47 -7.17
N ASN A 84 -6.27 19.92 -7.59
CA ASN A 84 -6.39 18.52 -7.97
C ASN A 84 -5.52 18.21 -9.20
N ARG A 85 -4.55 17.32 -8.99
CA ARG A 85 -3.63 16.82 -10.04
C ARG A 85 -3.86 15.35 -10.37
N GLY A 86 -4.69 14.67 -9.57
CA GLY A 86 -5.06 13.27 -9.72
C GLY A 86 -4.13 12.30 -9.00
N LYS A 87 -4.61 11.07 -8.79
CA LYS A 87 -3.98 10.03 -7.97
C LYS A 87 -2.52 9.75 -8.33
N GLY A 88 -2.19 9.69 -9.63
CA GLY A 88 -0.82 9.45 -10.07
C GLY A 88 0.15 10.57 -9.67
N ALA A 89 -0.28 11.84 -9.75
CA ALA A 89 0.54 12.97 -9.32
C ALA A 89 0.69 12.98 -7.80
N ALA A 90 -0.38 12.70 -7.05
CA ALA A 90 -0.33 12.58 -5.59
C ALA A 90 0.64 11.50 -5.15
N LEU A 91 0.63 10.33 -5.80
CA LEU A 91 1.59 9.26 -5.53
C LEU A 91 3.04 9.72 -5.80
N GLY A 92 3.27 10.41 -6.92
CA GLY A 92 4.59 10.95 -7.26
C GLY A 92 5.12 11.92 -6.19
N GLU A 93 4.28 12.79 -5.64
CA GLU A 93 4.66 13.71 -4.56
C GLU A 93 5.05 12.95 -3.28
N ALA A 94 4.32 11.89 -2.92
CA ALA A 94 4.68 11.07 -1.76
C ALA A 94 6.03 10.34 -1.95
N VAL A 95 6.29 9.81 -3.15
CA VAL A 95 7.57 9.14 -3.48
C VAL A 95 8.72 10.14 -3.45
N LEU A 96 8.51 11.37 -3.96
CA LEU A 96 9.52 12.44 -3.92
C LEU A 96 9.82 12.91 -2.49
N ALA A 97 8.81 12.95 -1.63
CA ALA A 97 8.99 13.33 -0.22
C ALA A 97 9.70 12.23 0.60
N HIS A 98 9.57 10.99 0.21
CA HIS A 98 10.10 9.81 0.93
C HIS A 98 10.87 8.86 0.00
N PRO A 99 11.94 9.30 -0.66
CA PRO A 99 12.62 8.51 -1.68
C PRO A 99 13.36 7.27 -1.13
N ASP A 100 13.60 7.23 0.17
CA ASP A 100 14.36 6.15 0.82
C ASP A 100 13.47 5.06 1.43
N ALA A 101 12.14 5.19 1.30
CA ALA A 101 11.23 4.17 1.84
C ALA A 101 11.52 2.80 1.18
N PRO A 102 11.73 1.74 1.99
CA PRO A 102 12.05 0.41 1.47
C PRO A 102 10.87 -0.21 0.72
N TRP A 103 9.66 0.12 1.12
CA TRP A 103 8.42 -0.27 0.43
C TRP A 103 7.30 0.74 0.70
N TYR A 104 6.29 0.70 -0.16
CA TYR A 104 5.12 1.56 -0.08
C TYR A 104 3.85 0.71 -0.07
N LEU A 105 2.91 1.08 0.80
CA LEU A 105 1.54 0.56 0.81
C LEU A 105 0.61 1.63 0.26
N LEU A 106 0.06 1.42 -0.92
CA LEU A 106 -0.89 2.33 -1.55
C LEU A 106 -2.31 1.95 -1.11
N ALA A 107 -3.07 2.93 -0.62
CA ALA A 107 -4.42 2.72 -0.14
C ALA A 107 -5.35 3.85 -0.57
N ASP A 108 -6.60 3.53 -0.89
CA ASP A 108 -7.63 4.54 -1.14
C ASP A 108 -8.11 5.15 0.19
N ALA A 109 -8.55 6.40 0.14
CA ALA A 109 -8.90 7.18 1.32
C ALA A 109 -10.27 6.80 1.95
N ASP A 110 -11.04 5.93 1.30
CA ASP A 110 -12.40 5.54 1.65
C ASP A 110 -12.54 4.10 2.18
N LEU A 111 -11.43 3.49 2.58
CA LEU A 111 -11.40 2.13 3.12
C LEU A 111 -11.87 2.02 4.57
N ALA A 112 -11.86 3.12 5.31
CA ALA A 112 -12.17 3.16 6.74
C ALA A 112 -11.42 2.06 7.51
N GLU A 113 -12.10 1.35 8.41
CA GLU A 113 -11.53 0.29 9.24
C GLU A 113 -11.05 -0.92 8.42
N THR A 114 -11.62 -1.16 7.23
CA THR A 114 -11.21 -2.29 6.38
C THR A 114 -9.80 -2.15 5.84
N ALA A 115 -9.20 -0.95 5.91
CA ALA A 115 -7.80 -0.72 5.55
C ALA A 115 -6.81 -1.60 6.33
N GLU A 116 -7.16 -2.09 7.53
CA GLU A 116 -6.30 -3.01 8.30
C GLU A 116 -6.07 -4.36 7.60
N HIS A 117 -7.00 -4.79 6.74
CA HIS A 117 -6.83 -6.01 5.94
C HIS A 117 -5.66 -5.92 4.96
N LEU A 118 -5.18 -4.70 4.65
CA LEU A 118 -4.00 -4.49 3.81
C LEU A 118 -2.71 -5.03 4.45
N THR A 119 -2.74 -5.40 5.75
CA THR A 119 -1.66 -6.14 6.41
C THR A 119 -1.21 -7.33 5.57
N ALA A 120 -2.13 -8.08 4.97
CA ALA A 120 -1.80 -9.26 4.17
C ALA A 120 -1.00 -8.93 2.89
N LEU A 121 -1.14 -7.71 2.33
CA LEU A 121 -0.30 -7.27 1.21
C LEU A 121 1.14 -7.02 1.67
N VAL A 122 1.30 -6.37 2.82
CA VAL A 122 2.62 -6.08 3.40
C VAL A 122 3.33 -7.38 3.79
N GLU A 123 2.64 -8.27 4.48
CA GLU A 123 3.18 -9.58 4.84
C GLU A 123 3.63 -10.36 3.60
N ARG A 124 2.79 -10.39 2.55
CA ARG A 124 3.14 -11.07 1.31
C ARG A 124 4.36 -10.46 0.64
N LEU A 125 4.45 -9.12 0.59
CA LEU A 125 5.60 -8.41 0.03
C LEU A 125 6.89 -8.69 0.78
N LEU A 126 6.84 -8.74 2.13
CA LEU A 126 8.02 -8.90 2.97
C LEU A 126 8.54 -10.35 3.03
N VAL A 127 7.65 -11.33 2.87
CA VAL A 127 8.01 -12.77 2.97
C VAL A 127 8.15 -13.41 1.59
N GLY A 128 7.45 -12.87 0.59
CA GLY A 128 7.46 -13.40 -0.78
C GLY A 128 8.67 -12.92 -1.58
N ASP A 129 8.65 -13.37 -2.82
CA ASP A 129 9.64 -12.97 -3.83
C ASP A 129 9.09 -11.92 -4.80
N GLU A 130 7.88 -11.43 -4.58
CA GLU A 130 7.22 -10.46 -5.46
C GLU A 130 7.58 -9.03 -5.07
N GLU A 131 7.77 -8.18 -6.06
CA GLU A 131 8.03 -6.76 -5.90
C GLU A 131 6.74 -5.91 -5.95
N LEU A 132 5.63 -6.52 -6.39
CA LEU A 132 4.30 -5.89 -6.45
C LEU A 132 3.22 -6.85 -6.00
N VAL A 133 2.49 -6.49 -4.94
CA VAL A 133 1.34 -7.26 -4.43
C VAL A 133 0.08 -6.41 -4.55
N VAL A 134 -0.96 -6.94 -5.17
CA VAL A 134 -2.21 -6.25 -5.49
C VAL A 134 -3.37 -6.89 -4.73
N ALA A 135 -4.23 -6.08 -4.12
CA ALA A 135 -5.45 -6.56 -3.49
C ALA A 135 -6.49 -6.95 -4.54
N ARG A 136 -7.11 -8.11 -4.35
CA ARG A 136 -8.32 -8.53 -5.09
C ARG A 136 -9.54 -8.32 -4.19
N PHE A 137 -10.58 -7.78 -4.79
CA PHE A 137 -11.87 -7.63 -4.11
C PHE A 137 -12.70 -8.90 -4.28
N PRO A 138 -13.56 -9.22 -3.28
CA PRO A 138 -14.61 -10.21 -3.49
C PRO A 138 -15.41 -9.85 -4.74
N PRO A 139 -15.94 -10.83 -5.48
CA PRO A 139 -16.77 -10.54 -6.64
C PRO A 139 -17.98 -9.70 -6.20
N ALA A 140 -17.91 -8.39 -6.47
CA ALA A 140 -19.04 -7.50 -6.28
C ALA A 140 -20.13 -7.87 -7.28
N GLY A 141 -21.40 -7.84 -6.83
CA GLY A 141 -22.54 -8.05 -7.69
C GLY A 141 -22.45 -7.17 -8.96
N THR A 142 -22.89 -7.70 -10.07
CA THR A 142 -22.75 -7.19 -11.45
C THR A 142 -23.06 -5.71 -11.62
N GLN A 143 -22.02 -4.86 -11.58
CA GLN A 143 -22.08 -3.54 -12.21
C GLN A 143 -21.59 -3.70 -13.66
N ALA A 144 -22.47 -3.81 -14.59
CA ALA A 144 -22.23 -4.17 -16.00
C ALA A 144 -21.19 -3.26 -16.73
N GLY A 145 -20.97 -2.03 -16.27
CA GLY A 145 -19.98 -1.11 -16.84
C GLY A 145 -18.55 -1.34 -16.32
N ALA A 146 -18.37 -1.57 -15.03
CA ALA A 146 -17.07 -1.77 -14.40
C ALA A 146 -16.40 -3.07 -14.89
N GLY A 147 -17.15 -4.11 -15.15
CA GLY A 147 -16.64 -5.38 -15.65
C GLY A 147 -15.96 -5.28 -17.03
N ARG A 148 -16.49 -4.43 -17.92
CA ARG A 148 -15.89 -4.22 -19.26
C ARG A 148 -14.56 -3.47 -19.21
N ILE A 149 -14.47 -2.45 -18.37
CA ILE A 149 -13.23 -1.68 -18.18
C ILE A 149 -12.17 -2.60 -17.55
N LYS A 150 -12.53 -3.37 -16.52
CA LYS A 150 -11.66 -4.35 -15.89
C LYS A 150 -11.11 -5.36 -16.91
N ALA A 151 -11.99 -5.94 -17.74
CA ALA A 151 -11.59 -6.90 -18.77
C ALA A 151 -10.65 -6.29 -19.81
N LEU A 152 -10.92 -5.06 -20.28
CA LEU A 152 -10.05 -4.35 -21.21
C LEU A 152 -8.67 -4.06 -20.59
N SER A 153 -8.65 -3.63 -19.33
CA SER A 153 -7.41 -3.35 -18.59
C SER A 153 -6.58 -4.63 -18.39
N ALA A 154 -7.21 -5.73 -18.01
CA ALA A 154 -6.54 -7.03 -17.89
C ALA A 154 -5.98 -7.51 -19.24
N ALA A 155 -6.76 -7.36 -20.32
CA ALA A 155 -6.31 -7.68 -21.67
C ALA A 155 -5.13 -6.81 -22.11
N ALA A 156 -5.13 -5.52 -21.79
CA ALA A 156 -4.01 -4.62 -22.08
C ALA A 156 -2.73 -5.01 -21.34
N ILE A 157 -2.82 -5.35 -20.05
CA ILE A 157 -1.67 -5.84 -19.28
C ILE A 157 -1.16 -7.13 -19.91
N ARG A 158 -2.04 -8.11 -20.13
CA ARG A 158 -1.65 -9.41 -20.71
C ARG A 158 -1.03 -9.29 -22.09
N SER A 159 -1.58 -8.47 -22.98
CA SER A 159 -1.04 -8.26 -24.33
C SER A 159 0.34 -7.60 -24.34
N THR A 160 0.64 -6.80 -23.31
CA THR A 160 1.87 -6.01 -23.23
C THR A 160 2.99 -6.72 -22.48
N THR A 161 2.62 -7.55 -21.48
CA THR A 161 3.58 -8.18 -20.55
C THR A 161 3.57 -9.70 -20.59
N GLY A 162 2.55 -10.33 -21.16
CA GLY A 162 2.32 -11.77 -21.11
C GLY A 162 1.74 -12.26 -19.77
N VAL A 163 1.60 -11.40 -18.77
CA VAL A 163 1.14 -11.75 -17.42
C VAL A 163 -0.38 -11.54 -17.29
N GLU A 164 -1.07 -12.52 -16.72
CA GLU A 164 -2.50 -12.40 -16.44
C GLU A 164 -2.71 -11.75 -15.06
N VAL A 165 -3.50 -10.68 -15.02
CA VAL A 165 -3.85 -9.94 -13.79
C VAL A 165 -5.37 -9.93 -13.66
N LEU A 166 -5.87 -10.37 -12.51
CA LEU A 166 -7.31 -10.50 -12.25
C LEU A 166 -7.94 -9.23 -11.70
N GLU A 167 -7.14 -8.39 -11.01
CA GLU A 167 -7.60 -7.11 -10.43
C GLU A 167 -6.76 -5.92 -10.91
N PRO A 168 -6.80 -5.60 -12.21
CA PRO A 168 -5.95 -4.57 -12.82
C PRO A 168 -6.24 -3.15 -12.34
N LEU A 169 -7.42 -2.91 -11.78
CA LEU A 169 -7.90 -1.59 -11.37
C LEU A 169 -7.79 -1.33 -9.86
N SER A 170 -7.30 -2.32 -9.10
CA SER A 170 -7.13 -2.14 -7.65
C SER A 170 -6.14 -1.04 -7.34
N GLY A 171 -6.55 -0.11 -6.49
CA GLY A 171 -5.70 0.94 -5.95
C GLY A 171 -4.89 0.50 -4.73
N GLN A 172 -5.25 -0.63 -4.12
CA GLN A 172 -4.62 -1.16 -2.91
C GLN A 172 -3.47 -2.07 -3.31
N ARG A 173 -2.24 -1.63 -3.03
CA ARG A 173 -1.01 -2.30 -3.47
C ARG A 173 0.09 -2.16 -2.44
N ALA A 174 0.85 -3.22 -2.22
CA ALA A 174 2.16 -3.14 -1.60
C ALA A 174 3.23 -3.29 -2.69
N ILE A 175 4.22 -2.41 -2.69
CA ILE A 175 5.25 -2.39 -3.74
C ILE A 175 6.61 -2.09 -3.14
N ASP A 176 7.62 -2.81 -3.59
CA ASP A 176 9.02 -2.56 -3.27
C ASP A 176 9.43 -1.13 -3.63
N GLY A 177 10.21 -0.50 -2.76
CA GLY A 177 10.57 0.90 -2.91
C GLY A 177 11.43 1.17 -4.14
N ALA A 178 12.40 0.32 -4.44
CA ALA A 178 13.24 0.48 -5.63
C ALA A 178 12.41 0.32 -6.91
N THR A 179 11.50 -0.66 -6.92
CA THR A 179 10.57 -0.87 -8.01
C THR A 179 9.70 0.36 -8.22
N LEU A 180 8.99 0.87 -7.20
CA LEU A 180 8.11 2.03 -7.35
C LEU A 180 8.87 3.28 -7.86
N ARG A 181 10.07 3.53 -7.35
CA ARG A 181 10.89 4.67 -7.81
C ARG A 181 11.36 4.55 -9.25
N SER A 182 11.50 3.34 -9.77
CA SER A 182 11.87 3.12 -11.17
C SER A 182 10.71 3.37 -12.14
N LEU A 183 9.46 3.37 -11.64
CA LEU A 183 8.29 3.58 -12.46
C LEU A 183 8.07 5.06 -12.77
N HIS A 184 7.39 5.32 -13.88
CA HIS A 184 6.93 6.65 -14.27
C HIS A 184 5.41 6.67 -14.20
N PRO A 185 4.81 6.90 -13.01
CA PRO A 185 3.36 6.82 -12.85
C PRO A 185 2.64 7.70 -13.87
N ALA A 186 1.75 7.11 -14.66
CA ALA A 186 0.95 7.85 -15.61
C ALA A 186 0.09 8.90 -14.86
N PRO A 187 0.06 10.16 -15.34
CA PRO A 187 -0.77 11.19 -14.74
C PRO A 187 -2.26 10.84 -14.91
N ARG A 188 -3.07 11.12 -13.90
CA ARG A 188 -4.54 10.98 -13.88
C ARG A 188 -5.03 9.53 -13.84
N PHE A 189 -6.01 9.19 -14.73
CA PHE A 189 -6.67 7.89 -14.78
C PHE A 189 -5.76 6.84 -15.44
N GLY A 190 -5.76 5.63 -14.88
CA GLY A 190 -4.98 4.50 -15.40
C GLY A 190 -3.63 4.31 -14.72
N VAL A 191 -3.39 5.01 -13.61
CA VAL A 191 -2.15 4.83 -12.84
C VAL A 191 -1.96 3.37 -12.41
N GLU A 192 -3.02 2.67 -12.05
CA GLU A 192 -3.00 1.27 -11.62
C GLU A 192 -2.57 0.33 -12.76
N VAL A 193 -3.14 0.53 -13.95
CA VAL A 193 -2.81 -0.28 -15.13
C VAL A 193 -1.40 0.04 -15.62
N GLY A 194 -1.05 1.33 -15.70
CA GLY A 194 0.28 1.78 -16.09
C GLY A 194 1.35 1.24 -15.16
N MET A 195 1.15 1.37 -13.85
CA MET A 195 2.07 0.84 -12.84
C MET A 195 2.27 -0.66 -12.98
N SER A 196 1.19 -1.44 -13.21
CA SER A 196 1.31 -2.89 -13.43
C SER A 196 2.13 -3.21 -14.67
N ILE A 197 1.86 -2.51 -15.79
CA ILE A 197 2.61 -2.72 -17.05
C ILE A 197 4.09 -2.36 -16.87
N ASP A 198 4.37 -1.20 -16.28
CA ASP A 198 5.74 -0.71 -16.15
C ASP A 198 6.56 -1.59 -15.18
N ALA A 199 5.97 -2.00 -14.04
CA ALA A 199 6.62 -2.90 -13.10
C ALA A 199 6.93 -4.26 -13.74
N LEU A 200 5.95 -4.88 -14.40
CA LEU A 200 6.13 -6.16 -15.07
C LEU A 200 7.16 -6.09 -16.21
N ARG A 201 7.18 -5.00 -16.98
CA ARG A 201 8.20 -4.76 -18.02
C ARG A 201 9.60 -4.53 -17.46
N ALA A 202 9.70 -3.96 -16.27
CA ALA A 202 10.95 -3.84 -15.53
C ALA A 202 11.42 -5.17 -14.91
N GLY A 203 10.63 -6.24 -15.02
CA GLY A 203 10.96 -7.57 -14.53
C GLY A 203 10.44 -7.87 -13.12
N ALA A 204 9.63 -6.98 -12.55
CA ALA A 204 8.98 -7.23 -11.27
C ALA A 204 7.99 -8.41 -11.35
N ARG A 205 7.93 -9.20 -10.29
CA ARG A 205 6.94 -10.25 -10.10
C ARG A 205 5.73 -9.68 -9.38
N LEU A 206 4.54 -10.06 -9.84
CA LEU A 206 3.27 -9.61 -9.30
C LEU A 206 2.52 -10.76 -8.66
N ALA A 207 2.05 -10.56 -7.42
CA ALA A 207 1.07 -11.43 -6.78
C ALA A 207 -0.25 -10.69 -6.52
N GLU A 208 -1.33 -11.45 -6.41
CA GLU A 208 -2.65 -10.94 -6.04
C GLU A 208 -3.15 -11.65 -4.78
N VAL A 209 -3.65 -10.88 -3.81
CA VAL A 209 -4.19 -11.37 -2.54
C VAL A 209 -5.65 -10.98 -2.42
N SER A 210 -6.53 -11.97 -2.18
CA SER A 210 -7.97 -11.71 -1.98
C SER A 210 -8.23 -11.18 -0.58
N LEU A 211 -8.82 -9.99 -0.48
CA LEU A 211 -9.09 -9.31 0.78
C LEU A 211 -10.56 -8.92 0.91
N PRO A 212 -11.15 -9.02 2.11
CA PRO A 212 -12.52 -8.58 2.38
C PRO A 212 -12.57 -7.05 2.57
N LEU A 213 -12.20 -6.30 1.53
CA LEU A 213 -12.24 -4.84 1.55
C LEU A 213 -13.64 -4.35 1.21
N ASP A 214 -14.10 -3.35 1.94
CA ASP A 214 -15.31 -2.61 1.64
C ASP A 214 -14.91 -1.16 1.30
N HIS A 215 -15.55 -0.59 0.31
CA HIS A 215 -15.47 0.83 0.02
C HIS A 215 -16.75 1.46 0.53
N ASP A 216 -16.63 2.49 1.34
CA ASP A 216 -17.77 3.35 1.62
C ASP A 216 -18.39 3.79 0.29
N HIS A 217 -19.52 3.24 -0.05
CA HIS A 217 -20.27 3.63 -1.22
C HIS A 217 -20.78 5.08 -1.02
N THR A 218 -19.82 6.04 -1.08
CA THR A 218 -20.21 7.43 -1.24
C THR A 218 -20.96 7.50 -2.56
N GLY A 219 -22.27 7.58 -2.48
CA GLY A 219 -23.26 7.49 -3.55
C GLY A 219 -23.06 8.38 -4.78
N ARG A 220 -21.86 8.33 -5.36
CA ARG A 220 -21.51 8.90 -6.65
C ARG A 220 -21.93 7.94 -7.76
N GLY A 221 -23.23 7.60 -7.75
CA GLY A 221 -23.90 7.17 -8.95
C GLY A 221 -23.66 8.20 -10.06
N TRP A 222 -23.69 7.75 -11.29
CA TRP A 222 -23.46 8.52 -12.54
C TRP A 222 -24.22 9.86 -12.61
N ALA A 223 -25.22 10.11 -11.76
CA ALA A 223 -26.00 11.33 -11.67
C ALA A 223 -25.29 12.57 -11.10
N GLY A 224 -24.12 12.41 -10.48
CA GLY A 224 -23.36 13.50 -9.85
C GLY A 224 -22.30 14.17 -10.75
N ARG A 225 -22.16 13.77 -11.99
CA ARG A 225 -21.22 14.38 -12.95
C ARG A 225 -21.96 15.24 -13.98
N ARG A 226 -22.42 16.41 -13.56
CA ARG A 226 -22.77 17.50 -14.44
C ARG A 226 -21.94 18.72 -14.09
#